data_08e2046ab7d4cf66cd1a954ded9a42d5
#
_entry.id   08e2046ab7d4cf66cd1a954ded9a42d5
#
_cell.length_a   1.000
_cell.length_b   1.000
_cell.length_c   1.000
_cell.angle_alpha   90.00
_cell.angle_beta   90.00
_cell.angle_gamma   90.00
#
_symmetry.space_group_name_H-M   'P 1'
#
loop_
_entity.id
_entity.type
_entity.pdbx_description
1 polymer ?
#
loop_
_entity_poly.entity_id
_entity_poly.type
_entity_poly.pdbx_seq_one_letter_code
_entity_poly.pdbx_strand_id
1 'polypeptide(L)'
;MQGISDRIADATGLQTLLVAARASGSALQVRAQGGVQYDTPHLRYGAAIRTPGLTIRREGTVTLDGTLDLGRAALGATLFDGNARFEYRLPWELQGGVAYVRDRVEVEVDVQGYTSIAAYSLLATDQPTLIYGDAGIGRPASVISRPFGGLTSASDGVVNVAVGGHFRPMRERNLR
;
A
#
# COMPACT_ATOMS: atom_id res chain seq x y z
N MET A 1 -19.42 -11.46 -8.81
CA MET A 1 -19.84 -10.98 -7.48
C MET A 1 -21.35 -10.77 -7.31
N GLN A 2 -22.11 -10.53 -8.36
CA GLN A 2 -23.58 -10.36 -8.30
C GLN A 2 -24.35 -11.58 -7.73
N GLY A 3 -23.94 -12.79 -8.02
CA GLY A 3 -24.67 -14.00 -7.59
C GLY A 3 -24.71 -14.30 -6.08
N ILE A 4 -23.84 -13.71 -5.25
CA ILE A 4 -23.87 -13.86 -3.79
C ILE A 4 -24.86 -12.89 -3.17
N SER A 5 -24.90 -11.66 -3.68
CA SER A 5 -25.85 -10.63 -3.23
C SER A 5 -27.29 -11.03 -3.47
N ASP A 6 -27.57 -11.62 -4.64
CA ASP A 6 -28.93 -12.06 -5.01
C ASP A 6 -29.41 -13.23 -4.13
N ARG A 7 -28.51 -14.18 -3.81
CA ARG A 7 -28.84 -15.31 -2.92
C ARG A 7 -29.05 -14.88 -1.46
N ILE A 8 -28.33 -13.86 -0.99
CA ILE A 8 -28.54 -13.30 0.35
C ILE A 8 -29.88 -12.54 0.39
N ALA A 9 -30.20 -11.76 -0.63
CA ALA A 9 -31.45 -11.03 -0.72
C ALA A 9 -32.67 -11.97 -0.70
N ASP A 10 -32.63 -13.05 -1.49
CA ASP A 10 -33.71 -14.03 -1.55
C ASP A 10 -33.90 -14.81 -0.24
N ALA A 11 -32.82 -15.11 0.47
CA ALA A 11 -32.87 -15.91 1.69
C ALA A 11 -33.23 -15.12 2.95
N THR A 12 -32.98 -13.80 2.96
CA THR A 12 -33.06 -12.96 4.18
C THR A 12 -34.07 -11.80 4.10
N GLY A 13 -34.67 -11.56 2.95
CA GLY A 13 -35.54 -10.40 2.73
C GLY A 13 -34.74 -9.08 2.74
N LEU A 14 -33.46 -9.13 2.36
CA LEU A 14 -32.58 -7.96 2.27
C LEU A 14 -33.15 -6.96 1.25
N GLN A 15 -33.49 -5.75 1.70
CA GLN A 15 -33.96 -4.67 0.83
C GLN A 15 -32.83 -3.73 0.47
N THR A 16 -31.98 -3.38 1.43
CA THR A 16 -30.89 -2.42 1.19
C THR A 16 -29.69 -2.73 2.08
N LEU A 17 -28.49 -2.71 1.50
CA LEU A 17 -27.23 -2.73 2.21
C LEU A 17 -26.40 -1.53 1.74
N LEU A 18 -26.12 -0.60 2.64
CA LEU A 18 -25.20 0.52 2.42
C LEU A 18 -24.03 0.38 3.39
N VAL A 19 -22.82 0.37 2.86
CA VAL A 19 -21.60 0.35 3.67
C VAL A 19 -20.64 1.40 3.11
N ALA A 20 -20.23 2.32 3.97
CA ALA A 20 -19.18 3.28 3.69
C ALA A 20 -18.01 3.01 4.65
N ALA A 21 -16.85 2.73 4.09
CA ALA A 21 -15.62 2.58 4.86
C ALA A 21 -14.58 3.57 4.35
N ARG A 22 -13.95 4.28 5.26
CA ARG A 22 -12.84 5.18 4.97
C ARG A 22 -11.69 4.87 5.90
N ALA A 23 -10.51 4.71 5.33
CA ALA A 23 -9.29 4.54 6.07
C ALA A 23 -8.24 5.52 5.52
N SER A 24 -7.51 6.19 6.39
CA SER A 24 -6.40 7.05 6.02
C SER A 24 -5.25 6.84 6.99
N GLY A 25 -4.04 7.03 6.49
CA GLY A 25 -2.85 6.94 7.32
C GLY A 25 -1.71 7.75 6.74
N SER A 26 -0.86 8.25 7.63
CA SER A 26 0.38 8.92 7.28
C SER A 26 1.52 8.39 8.14
N ALA A 27 2.71 8.31 7.55
CA ALA A 27 3.92 7.92 8.26
C ALA A 27 5.10 8.79 7.82
N LEU A 28 5.84 9.31 8.78
CA LEU A 28 7.15 9.92 8.54
C LEU A 28 8.21 8.87 8.80
N GLN A 29 9.02 8.60 7.77
CA GLN A 29 10.07 7.59 7.84
C GLN A 29 11.42 8.17 7.43
N VAL A 30 12.48 7.66 8.05
CA VAL A 30 13.87 7.93 7.69
C VAL A 30 14.48 6.65 7.13
N ARG A 31 15.22 6.78 6.04
CA ARG A 31 15.98 5.70 5.40
C ARG A 31 17.44 6.11 5.28
N ALA A 32 18.34 5.17 5.47
CA ALA A 32 19.74 5.34 5.10
C ALA A 32 19.98 4.78 3.69
N GLN A 33 20.85 5.46 2.95
CA GLN A 33 21.31 5.02 1.64
C GLN A 33 22.81 5.13 1.58
N GLY A 34 23.48 4.13 1.02
CA GLY A 34 24.90 4.16 0.70
C GLY A 34 25.12 3.58 -0.68
N GLY A 35 26.15 4.04 -1.35
CA GLY A 35 26.51 3.54 -2.67
C GLY A 35 27.97 3.79 -2.99
N VAL A 36 28.44 3.08 -4.00
CA VAL A 36 29.78 3.21 -4.55
C VAL A 36 29.67 3.30 -6.06
N GLN A 37 30.57 4.08 -6.66
CA GLN A 37 30.73 4.17 -8.08
C GLN A 37 32.22 4.06 -8.42
N TYR A 38 32.51 3.36 -9.49
CA TYR A 38 33.85 3.24 -10.01
C TYR A 38 33.85 3.47 -11.52
N ASP A 39 34.67 4.40 -11.95
CA ASP A 39 34.77 4.84 -13.34
C ASP A 39 36.12 4.46 -13.92
N THR A 40 36.09 3.87 -15.09
CA THR A 40 37.25 3.62 -15.96
C THR A 40 37.04 4.40 -17.28
N PRO A 41 38.06 4.47 -18.16
CA PRO A 41 37.89 5.16 -19.45
C PRO A 41 36.73 4.66 -20.32
N HIS A 42 36.34 3.42 -20.16
CA HIS A 42 35.29 2.78 -21.00
C HIS A 42 34.16 2.14 -20.22
N LEU A 43 34.29 1.96 -18.90
CA LEU A 43 33.29 1.29 -18.10
C LEU A 43 33.02 2.09 -16.82
N ARG A 44 31.75 2.20 -16.47
CA ARG A 44 31.29 2.77 -15.20
C ARG A 44 30.48 1.70 -14.48
N TYR A 45 30.74 1.52 -13.21
CA TYR A 45 30.02 0.59 -12.36
C TYR A 45 29.43 1.36 -11.19
N GLY A 46 28.23 1.03 -10.85
CA GLY A 46 27.57 1.59 -9.68
C GLY A 46 26.84 0.53 -8.88
N ALA A 47 26.86 0.68 -7.57
CA ALA A 47 26.02 -0.12 -6.68
C ALA A 47 25.53 0.75 -5.54
N ALA A 48 24.28 0.58 -5.14
CA ALA A 48 23.68 1.26 -4.02
C ALA A 48 22.76 0.34 -3.23
N ILE A 49 22.67 0.62 -1.94
CA ILE A 49 21.78 -0.07 -1.02
C ILE A 49 20.98 0.97 -0.25
N ARG A 50 19.68 0.72 -0.08
CA ARG A 50 18.79 1.49 0.80
C ARG A 50 18.22 0.60 1.88
N THR A 51 18.23 1.09 3.10
CA THR A 51 17.64 0.37 4.22
C THR A 51 16.12 0.41 4.18
N PRO A 52 15.43 -0.49 4.90
CA PRO A 52 14.03 -0.29 5.25
C PRO A 52 13.80 1.05 5.95
N GLY A 53 12.59 1.55 5.89
CA GLY A 53 12.21 2.78 6.59
C GLY A 53 12.13 2.58 8.10
N LEU A 54 12.75 3.46 8.86
CA LEU A 54 12.49 3.60 10.30
C LEU A 54 11.38 4.63 10.49
N THR A 55 10.25 4.19 11.02
CA THR A 55 9.09 5.07 11.25
C THR A 55 9.32 5.93 12.49
N ILE A 56 9.31 7.26 12.32
CA ILE A 56 9.43 8.24 13.40
C ILE A 56 8.05 8.66 13.92
N ARG A 57 7.12 8.90 13.01
CA ARG A 57 5.77 9.33 13.33
C ARG A 57 4.78 8.58 12.46
N ARG A 58 3.65 8.23 13.05
CA ARG A 58 2.55 7.55 12.35
C ARG A 58 1.23 8.04 12.90
N GLU A 59 0.26 8.19 12.01
CA GLU A 59 -1.11 8.57 12.34
C GLU A 59 -2.05 7.77 11.44
N GLY A 60 -3.17 7.32 12.00
CA GLY A 60 -4.17 6.58 11.25
C GLY A 60 -5.56 6.97 11.70
N THR A 61 -6.50 6.95 10.80
CA THR A 61 -7.92 7.16 11.07
C THR A 61 -8.74 6.11 10.35
N VAL A 62 -9.71 5.55 11.03
CA VAL A 62 -10.69 4.60 10.49
C VAL A 62 -12.07 5.08 10.77
N THR A 63 -12.92 5.06 9.76
CA THR A 63 -14.35 5.30 9.87
C THR A 63 -15.09 4.22 9.11
N LEU A 64 -16.05 3.60 9.74
CA LEU A 64 -16.97 2.66 9.13
C LEU A 64 -18.40 3.05 9.49
N ASP A 65 -19.24 3.23 8.49
CA ASP A 65 -20.67 3.43 8.64
C ASP A 65 -21.40 2.46 7.72
N GLY A 66 -22.35 1.74 8.28
CA GLY A 66 -23.13 0.77 7.53
C GLY A 66 -24.58 0.72 8.00
N THR A 67 -25.48 0.50 7.07
CA THR A 67 -26.89 0.21 7.33
C THR A 67 -27.34 -0.97 6.51
N LEU A 68 -28.09 -1.84 7.14
CA LEU A 68 -28.70 -3.03 6.55
C LEU A 68 -30.20 -2.97 6.82
N ASP A 69 -31.00 -2.86 5.78
CA ASP A 69 -32.46 -2.89 5.87
C ASP A 69 -32.96 -4.26 5.41
N LEU A 70 -33.64 -4.93 6.33
CA LEU A 70 -34.26 -6.24 6.12
C LEU A 70 -35.80 -6.12 5.94
N GLY A 71 -36.31 -4.91 5.76
CA GLY A 71 -37.75 -4.63 5.58
C GLY A 71 -38.58 -4.74 6.86
N ARG A 72 -38.16 -5.53 7.84
CA ARG A 72 -38.81 -5.67 9.16
C ARG A 72 -37.90 -5.28 10.31
N ALA A 73 -36.63 -5.08 10.03
CA ALA A 73 -35.61 -4.69 11.00
C ALA A 73 -34.50 -3.93 10.28
N ALA A 74 -34.00 -2.89 10.89
CA ALA A 74 -32.83 -2.17 10.42
C ALA A 74 -31.66 -2.44 11.37
N LEU A 75 -30.48 -2.69 10.80
CA LEU A 75 -29.23 -2.81 11.51
C LEU A 75 -28.29 -1.70 11.08
N GLY A 76 -27.65 -1.05 12.04
CA GLY A 76 -26.59 -0.10 11.79
C GLY A 76 -25.26 -0.64 12.32
N ALA A 77 -24.17 -0.25 11.70
CA ALA A 77 -22.83 -0.50 12.17
C ALA A 77 -22.03 0.78 12.09
N THR A 78 -21.30 1.12 13.15
CA THR A 78 -20.42 2.28 13.16
C THR A 78 -19.12 1.98 13.88
N LEU A 79 -18.04 2.53 13.34
CA LEU A 79 -16.72 2.56 13.95
C LEU A 79 -16.08 3.90 13.64
N PHE A 80 -15.52 4.53 14.65
CA PHE A 80 -14.64 5.69 14.48
C PHE A 80 -13.43 5.54 15.38
N ASP A 81 -12.25 5.65 14.79
CA ASP A 81 -10.99 5.73 15.52
C ASP A 81 -10.08 6.76 14.85
N GLY A 82 -9.86 7.89 15.54
CA GLY A 82 -8.94 8.94 15.09
C GLY A 82 -7.48 8.67 15.42
N ASN A 83 -7.19 7.60 16.19
CA ASN A 83 -5.84 7.20 16.62
C ASN A 83 -5.52 5.76 16.22
N ALA A 84 -6.07 5.28 15.12
CA ALA A 84 -5.78 3.95 14.61
C ALA A 84 -4.27 3.77 14.35
N ARG A 85 -3.76 2.60 14.63
CA ARG A 85 -2.35 2.28 14.39
C ARG A 85 -2.13 2.07 12.91
N PHE A 86 -1.39 2.98 12.28
CA PHE A 86 -0.96 2.87 10.90
C PHE A 86 0.50 2.49 10.84
N GLU A 87 0.83 1.41 10.12
CA GLU A 87 2.19 0.94 9.91
C GLU A 87 2.43 0.75 8.43
N TYR A 88 3.48 1.40 7.91
CA TYR A 88 3.90 1.23 6.53
C TYR A 88 5.36 0.78 6.51
N ARG A 89 5.63 -0.38 5.88
CA ARG A 89 6.95 -0.97 5.78
C ARG A 89 7.51 -0.78 4.40
N LEU A 90 8.77 -0.37 4.34
CA LEU A 90 9.54 -0.28 3.10
C LEU A 90 10.54 -1.44 3.04
N PRO A 91 10.74 -2.10 1.88
CA PRO A 91 11.72 -3.17 1.73
C PRO A 91 13.15 -2.63 1.72
N TRP A 92 14.12 -3.51 1.84
CA TRP A 92 15.47 -3.26 1.38
C TRP A 92 15.44 -3.07 -0.13
N GLU A 93 16.26 -2.17 -0.61
CA GLU A 93 16.44 -1.90 -2.03
C GLU A 93 17.92 -2.00 -2.36
N LEU A 94 18.22 -2.80 -3.38
CA LEU A 94 19.55 -3.00 -3.93
C LEU A 94 19.54 -2.54 -5.38
N GLN A 95 20.49 -1.71 -5.75
CA GLN A 95 20.65 -1.23 -7.10
C GLN A 95 22.08 -1.51 -7.57
N GLY A 96 22.24 -1.89 -8.82
CA GLY A 96 23.53 -2.03 -9.44
C GLY A 96 23.43 -1.77 -10.93
N GLY A 97 24.45 -1.16 -11.50
CA GLY A 97 24.49 -0.85 -12.93
C GLY A 97 25.89 -0.90 -13.49
N VAL A 98 25.95 -1.13 -14.79
CA VAL A 98 27.17 -1.02 -15.58
C VAL A 98 26.86 -0.28 -16.87
N ALA A 99 27.68 0.73 -17.17
CA ALA A 99 27.63 1.44 -18.44
C ALA A 99 28.95 1.26 -19.20
N TYR A 100 28.85 0.92 -20.48
CA TYR A 100 29.95 0.92 -21.42
C TYR A 100 29.90 2.21 -22.22
N VAL A 101 31.00 2.97 -22.17
CA VAL A 101 31.10 4.27 -22.82
C VAL A 101 32.27 4.23 -23.81
N ARG A 102 31.98 4.49 -25.06
CA ARG A 102 33.02 4.59 -26.10
C ARG A 102 32.65 5.63 -27.15
N ASP A 103 33.49 6.65 -27.30
CA ASP A 103 33.40 7.72 -28.31
C ASP A 103 31.95 8.28 -28.49
N ARG A 104 31.13 7.54 -29.24
CA ARG A 104 29.78 7.95 -29.64
C ARG A 104 28.69 7.05 -29.13
N VAL A 105 29.03 5.99 -28.46
CA VAL A 105 28.11 4.94 -28.02
C VAL A 105 28.19 4.83 -26.48
N GLU A 106 27.09 4.83 -25.85
CA GLU A 106 26.93 4.48 -24.43
C GLU A 106 25.83 3.43 -24.34
N VAL A 107 26.11 2.33 -23.64
CA VAL A 107 25.16 1.27 -23.36
C VAL A 107 25.17 1.03 -21.86
N GLU A 108 24.02 0.99 -21.26
CA GLU A 108 23.83 0.84 -19.81
C GLU A 108 22.89 -0.32 -19.52
N VAL A 109 23.21 -1.04 -18.48
CA VAL A 109 22.35 -2.09 -17.90
C VAL A 109 22.24 -1.84 -16.41
N ASP A 110 21.01 -1.72 -15.93
CA ASP A 110 20.68 -1.53 -14.52
C ASP A 110 19.86 -2.68 -13.99
N VAL A 111 20.13 -3.05 -12.76
CA VAL A 111 19.36 -4.03 -12.01
C VAL A 111 18.93 -3.41 -10.69
N GLN A 112 17.67 -3.52 -10.35
CA GLN A 112 17.10 -3.05 -9.09
C GLN A 112 16.28 -4.16 -8.44
N GLY A 113 16.62 -4.49 -7.21
CA GLY A 113 15.95 -5.51 -6.43
C GLY A 113 15.33 -4.96 -5.16
N TYR A 114 14.16 -5.49 -4.81
CA TYR A 114 13.45 -5.23 -3.57
C TYR A 114 13.24 -6.53 -2.82
N THR A 115 13.47 -6.53 -1.50
CA THR A 115 13.17 -7.71 -0.70
C THR A 115 11.67 -7.86 -0.46
N SER A 116 11.22 -9.07 -0.17
CA SER A 116 9.86 -9.32 0.27
C SER A 116 9.58 -8.69 1.64
N ILE A 117 8.33 -8.37 1.88
CA ILE A 117 7.80 -7.94 3.18
C ILE A 117 6.74 -8.95 3.60
N ALA A 118 6.98 -9.65 4.70
CA ALA A 118 6.00 -10.57 5.28
C ALA A 118 4.71 -9.82 5.65
N ALA A 119 3.59 -10.53 5.65
CA ALA A 119 2.30 -9.97 6.00
C ALA A 119 2.34 -9.26 7.36
N TYR A 120 1.82 -8.05 7.41
CA TYR A 120 1.74 -7.23 8.61
C TYR A 120 0.43 -6.42 8.62
N SER A 121 0.05 -5.94 9.79
CA SER A 121 -1.12 -5.07 9.91
C SER A 121 -0.77 -3.67 9.44
N LEU A 122 -1.31 -3.26 8.29
CA LEU A 122 -1.15 -1.91 7.73
C LEU A 122 -1.93 -0.89 8.56
N LEU A 123 -3.14 -1.26 8.99
CA LEU A 123 -4.01 -0.42 9.79
C LEU A 123 -4.75 -1.28 10.80
N ALA A 124 -4.62 -0.95 12.07
CA ALA A 124 -5.29 -1.64 13.16
C ALA A 124 -5.92 -0.64 14.12
N THR A 125 -7.05 -0.99 14.68
CA THR A 125 -7.71 -0.24 15.74
C THR A 125 -8.12 -1.16 16.87
N ASP A 126 -8.00 -0.67 18.09
CA ASP A 126 -8.49 -1.34 19.29
C ASP A 126 -9.97 -0.96 19.57
N GLN A 127 -10.52 -0.01 18.80
CA GLN A 127 -11.92 0.37 18.92
C GLN A 127 -12.82 -0.69 18.30
N PRO A 128 -13.87 -1.10 19.00
CA PRO A 128 -14.82 -2.06 18.47
C PRO A 128 -15.77 -1.41 17.45
N THR A 129 -16.18 -2.19 16.48
CA THR A 129 -17.34 -1.85 15.65
C THR A 129 -18.60 -2.03 16.49
N LEU A 130 -19.37 -0.98 16.64
CA LEU A 130 -20.67 -1.04 17.31
C LEU A 130 -21.75 -1.38 16.29
N ILE A 131 -22.45 -2.48 16.54
CA ILE A 131 -23.59 -2.92 15.72
C ILE A 131 -24.84 -2.70 16.55
N TYR A 132 -25.76 -1.89 16.05
CA TYR A 132 -27.02 -1.60 16.70
C TYR A 132 -28.18 -2.02 15.78
N GLY A 133 -29.22 -2.56 16.38
CA GLY A 133 -30.39 -3.01 15.64
C GLY A 133 -31.66 -2.49 16.27
N ASP A 134 -32.58 -2.07 15.42
CA ASP A 134 -33.97 -1.90 15.83
C ASP A 134 -34.69 -3.22 15.64
N ALA A 135 -35.01 -3.86 16.74
CA ALA A 135 -35.73 -5.15 16.74
C ALA A 135 -37.26 -5.00 16.54
N GLY A 136 -37.69 -3.83 16.04
CA GLY A 136 -39.12 -3.51 15.82
C GLY A 136 -39.81 -2.92 17.07
N ILE A 137 -41.03 -2.48 16.86
CA ILE A 137 -41.82 -1.77 17.89
C ILE A 137 -41.88 -2.57 19.19
N GLY A 138 -41.32 -2.01 20.27
CA GLY A 138 -41.43 -2.54 21.63
C GLY A 138 -40.26 -3.39 22.13
N ARG A 139 -39.17 -3.54 21.38
CA ARG A 139 -37.93 -4.18 21.84
C ARG A 139 -36.79 -3.17 22.00
N PRO A 140 -35.98 -3.23 23.06
CA PRO A 140 -34.83 -2.36 23.19
C PRO A 140 -33.81 -2.64 22.09
N ALA A 141 -33.22 -1.58 21.54
CA ALA A 141 -32.10 -1.70 20.61
C ALA A 141 -30.97 -2.52 21.26
N SER A 142 -30.49 -3.52 20.59
CA SER A 142 -29.34 -4.30 21.04
C SER A 142 -28.06 -3.72 20.43
N VAL A 143 -27.04 -3.50 21.28
CA VAL A 143 -25.72 -3.08 20.82
C VAL A 143 -24.76 -4.26 20.99
N ILE A 144 -24.17 -4.66 19.90
CA ILE A 144 -23.15 -5.72 19.89
C ILE A 144 -21.82 -5.09 19.50
N SER A 145 -20.80 -5.34 20.31
CA SER A 145 -19.43 -4.92 20.04
C SER A 145 -18.68 -6.03 19.30
N ARG A 146 -18.04 -5.70 18.20
CA ARG A 146 -17.20 -6.64 17.41
C ARG A 146 -15.83 -6.01 17.13
N PRO A 147 -14.74 -6.77 17.25
CA PRO A 147 -13.43 -6.24 16.90
C PRO A 147 -13.38 -5.94 15.39
N PHE A 148 -12.74 -4.83 15.04
CA PHE A 148 -12.41 -4.54 13.65
C PHE A 148 -11.23 -5.41 13.22
N GLY A 149 -11.36 -6.10 12.08
CA GLY A 149 -10.34 -7.04 11.60
C GLY A 149 -9.05 -6.38 11.08
N GLY A 150 -9.04 -5.05 10.92
CA GLY A 150 -7.90 -4.31 10.39
C GLY A 150 -7.65 -4.51 8.89
N LEU A 151 -6.62 -3.86 8.39
CA LEU A 151 -6.10 -4.03 7.03
C LEU A 151 -4.71 -4.64 7.11
N THR A 152 -4.44 -5.66 6.30
CA THR A 152 -3.13 -6.29 6.20
C THR A 152 -2.48 -5.96 4.87
N SER A 153 -1.15 -5.88 4.86
CA SER A 153 -0.34 -5.68 3.67
C SER A 153 0.81 -6.68 3.65
N ALA A 154 1.16 -7.13 2.45
CA ALA A 154 2.33 -7.95 2.19
C ALA A 154 2.86 -7.58 0.81
N SER A 155 4.13 -7.84 0.55
CA SER A 155 4.73 -7.64 -0.77
C SER A 155 5.76 -8.72 -1.04
N ASP A 156 5.71 -9.28 -2.23
CA ASP A 156 6.77 -10.17 -2.70
C ASP A 156 8.00 -9.38 -3.12
N GLY A 157 9.16 -10.07 -3.15
CA GLY A 157 10.38 -9.50 -3.69
C GLY A 157 10.25 -9.29 -5.21
N VAL A 158 10.84 -8.21 -5.71
CA VAL A 158 10.79 -7.83 -7.12
C VAL A 158 12.20 -7.54 -7.60
N VAL A 159 12.51 -7.97 -8.81
CA VAL A 159 13.75 -7.61 -9.53
C VAL A 159 13.36 -6.97 -10.85
N ASN A 160 13.87 -5.76 -11.08
CA ASN A 160 13.72 -5.01 -12.31
C ASN A 160 15.06 -4.96 -13.03
N VAL A 161 15.03 -5.09 -14.34
CA VAL A 161 16.19 -4.92 -15.20
C VAL A 161 15.86 -3.88 -16.26
N ALA A 162 16.74 -2.90 -16.42
CA ALA A 162 16.64 -1.89 -17.46
C ALA A 162 17.87 -1.94 -18.35
N VAL A 163 17.67 -1.72 -19.65
CA VAL A 163 18.76 -1.57 -20.62
C VAL A 163 18.52 -0.29 -21.38
N GLY A 164 19.55 0.54 -21.44
CA GLY A 164 19.53 1.83 -22.12
C GLY A 164 20.70 1.98 -23.08
N GLY A 165 20.57 2.89 -24.04
CA GLY A 165 21.67 3.23 -24.93
C GLY A 165 21.52 4.63 -25.47
N HIS A 166 22.67 5.28 -25.69
CA HIS A 166 22.76 6.61 -26.25
C HIS A 166 23.79 6.63 -27.38
N PHE A 167 23.40 7.21 -28.51
CA PHE A 167 24.28 7.39 -29.66
C PHE A 167 24.40 8.87 -30.03
N ARG A 168 25.62 9.38 -30.15
CA ARG A 168 25.91 10.76 -30.58
C ARG A 168 26.40 10.78 -32.01
N PRO A 169 25.58 11.10 -33.02
CA PRO A 169 25.92 10.97 -34.43
C PRO A 169 26.99 11.96 -34.93
N MET A 170 27.10 13.14 -34.28
CA MET A 170 28.08 14.16 -34.70
C MET A 170 28.84 14.74 -33.48
N ARG A 171 30.16 14.81 -33.65
CA ARG A 171 30.98 15.73 -32.84
C ARG A 171 30.72 17.12 -33.40
N GLU A 172 30.29 18.08 -32.57
CA GLU A 172 30.28 19.49 -32.98
C GLU A 172 31.66 19.82 -33.48
N ARG A 173 31.82 19.97 -34.81
CA ARG A 173 32.95 20.63 -35.40
C ARG A 173 32.77 22.10 -34.98
N ASN A 174 33.65 22.61 -34.11
CA ASN A 174 33.83 24.00 -33.96
C ASN A 174 34.16 24.58 -35.33
N LEU A 175 33.18 25.15 -36.00
CA LEU A 175 33.39 26.05 -37.13
C LEU A 175 33.98 27.33 -36.53
N ARG A 176 35.30 27.46 -36.68
CA ARG A 176 35.99 28.72 -36.47
C ARG A 176 35.81 29.55 -37.72
#